data_a368b9cf1b0f8f829658727f0624af2b
#
_entry.id   a368b9cf1b0f8f829658727f0624af2b
#
_cell.length_a   1.000
_cell.length_b   1.000
_cell.length_c   1.000
_cell.angle_alpha   90.00
_cell.angle_beta   90.00
_cell.angle_gamma   90.00
#
_symmetry.space_group_name_H-M   'P 1'
#
loop_
_entity.id
_entity.type
_entity.pdbx_description
1 polymer ?
#
loop_
_entity_poly.entity_id
_entity_poly.type
_entity_poly.pdbx_seq_one_letter_code
_entity_poly.pdbx_strand_id
1 'polypeptide(L)'
;MMGFNNIIGHDEIIGHLKNAIESGKISHSYIFTGEPGSGKKLLAGTFAATLQCEAGGTEPCQKCDSCKKAIGKNHPDIIMVTHEKPGTITIDEIRDQVIHDVDIRPYYSPYKIYIIADADLMTPQAQNALLKTIEEPPEYAVILLLTNNIGGLLPTIQSRCVRLDLKVVDDGLVKKYLMEHLHVPDYQAEIDASFAQGSIGRAKEAATSQE
;
A
#
# COMPACT_ATOMS: atom_id res chain seq x y z
N MET A 1 -2.51 8.87 12.11
CA MET A 1 -2.52 7.55 12.78
C MET A 1 -2.63 6.48 11.72
N MET A 2 -1.84 5.39 11.83
CA MET A 2 -1.87 4.27 10.88
C MET A 2 -2.90 3.24 11.38
N GLY A 3 -3.90 2.91 10.56
CA GLY A 3 -4.97 1.95 10.91
C GLY A 3 -6.05 1.94 9.84
N PHE A 4 -6.69 0.80 9.60
CA PHE A 4 -7.77 0.68 8.61
C PHE A 4 -8.96 1.58 8.94
N ASN A 5 -9.24 1.79 10.24
CA ASN A 5 -10.32 2.68 10.68
C ASN A 5 -10.10 4.15 10.32
N ASN A 6 -8.88 4.54 9.93
CA ASN A 6 -8.54 5.89 9.49
C ASN A 6 -8.50 6.03 7.95
N ILE A 7 -8.78 4.94 7.23
CA ILE A 7 -8.85 4.93 5.77
C ILE A 7 -10.31 5.13 5.38
N ILE A 8 -10.54 6.12 4.55
CA ILE A 8 -11.90 6.50 4.14
C ILE A 8 -12.22 5.85 2.81
N GLY A 9 -13.39 5.25 2.74
CA GLY A 9 -13.79 4.43 1.62
C GLY A 9 -13.05 3.11 1.60
N HIS A 10 -13.17 2.38 0.51
CA HIS A 10 -12.52 1.09 0.29
C HIS A 10 -12.92 -0.03 1.27
N ASP A 11 -14.12 0.04 1.84
CA ASP A 11 -14.60 -0.91 2.87
C ASP A 11 -14.53 -2.37 2.41
N GLU A 12 -14.81 -2.65 1.13
CA GLU A 12 -14.72 -3.99 0.55
C GLU A 12 -13.27 -4.52 0.58
N ILE A 13 -12.30 -3.66 0.23
CA ILE A 13 -10.88 -4.01 0.24
C ILE A 13 -10.40 -4.21 1.66
N ILE A 14 -10.76 -3.31 2.56
CA ILE A 14 -10.42 -3.39 3.99
C ILE A 14 -11.00 -4.69 4.58
N GLY A 15 -12.26 -4.99 4.30
CA GLY A 15 -12.91 -6.23 4.71
C GLY A 15 -12.18 -7.47 4.19
N HIS A 16 -11.79 -7.48 2.91
CA HIS A 16 -11.01 -8.57 2.32
C HIS A 16 -9.66 -8.77 3.05
N LEU A 17 -8.91 -7.68 3.29
CA LEU A 17 -7.62 -7.75 3.99
C LEU A 17 -7.76 -8.21 5.45
N LYS A 18 -8.77 -7.70 6.18
CA LYS A 18 -9.06 -8.12 7.55
C LYS A 18 -9.43 -9.60 7.61
N ASN A 19 -10.28 -10.08 6.71
CA ASN A 19 -10.65 -11.49 6.62
C ASN A 19 -9.46 -12.40 6.31
N ALA A 20 -8.55 -11.95 5.43
CA ALA A 20 -7.31 -12.69 5.14
C ALA A 20 -6.42 -12.81 6.40
N ILE A 21 -6.31 -11.74 7.19
CA ILE A 21 -5.55 -11.73 8.45
C ILE A 21 -6.21 -12.67 9.47
N GLU A 22 -7.51 -12.55 9.70
CA GLU A 22 -8.26 -13.37 10.67
C GLU A 22 -8.21 -14.86 10.37
N SER A 23 -8.32 -15.20 9.08
CA SER A 23 -8.28 -16.60 8.63
C SER A 23 -6.87 -17.16 8.49
N GLY A 24 -5.83 -16.34 8.63
CA GLY A 24 -4.44 -16.72 8.39
C GLY A 24 -4.14 -17.07 6.93
N LYS A 25 -5.00 -16.66 5.99
CA LYS A 25 -4.87 -16.93 4.55
C LYS A 25 -4.35 -15.70 3.80
N ILE A 26 -3.15 -15.28 4.17
CA ILE A 26 -2.49 -14.16 3.50
C ILE A 26 -1.94 -14.63 2.15
N SER A 27 -2.30 -13.94 1.08
CA SER A 27 -1.69 -14.18 -0.22
C SER A 27 -0.27 -13.62 -0.28
N HIS A 28 0.60 -14.28 -1.02
CA HIS A 28 2.00 -13.86 -1.15
C HIS A 28 2.19 -12.63 -2.02
N SER A 29 1.19 -12.29 -2.85
CA SER A 29 1.31 -11.15 -3.77
C SER A 29 -0.02 -10.43 -3.96
N TYR A 30 0.01 -9.09 -3.85
CA TYR A 30 -1.14 -8.21 -4.04
C TYR A 30 -0.80 -7.09 -5.01
N ILE A 31 -1.78 -6.67 -5.81
CA ILE A 31 -1.72 -5.45 -6.62
C ILE A 31 -2.76 -4.47 -6.09
N PHE A 32 -2.31 -3.32 -5.61
CA PHE A 32 -3.16 -2.18 -5.28
C PHE A 32 -3.15 -1.23 -6.47
N THR A 33 -4.26 -1.13 -7.18
CA THR A 33 -4.39 -0.24 -8.34
C THR A 33 -5.44 0.84 -8.08
N GLY A 34 -5.23 2.02 -8.63
CA GLY A 34 -6.13 3.17 -8.48
C GLY A 34 -5.44 4.48 -8.83
N GLU A 35 -6.21 5.55 -8.91
CA GLU A 35 -5.73 6.90 -9.23
C GLU A 35 -4.66 7.39 -8.22
N PRO A 36 -3.79 8.34 -8.64
CA PRO A 36 -2.90 9.04 -7.72
C PRO A 36 -3.70 9.67 -6.56
N GLY A 37 -3.20 9.52 -5.34
CA GLY A 37 -3.89 10.05 -4.14
C GLY A 37 -5.06 9.20 -3.63
N SER A 38 -5.37 8.05 -4.23
CA SER A 38 -6.43 7.13 -3.78
C SER A 38 -6.15 6.41 -2.44
N GLY A 39 -4.96 6.59 -1.86
CA GLY A 39 -4.62 5.97 -0.57
C GLY A 39 -3.88 4.63 -0.65
N LYS A 40 -3.43 4.18 -1.84
CA LYS A 40 -2.69 2.91 -2.01
C LYS A 40 -1.53 2.73 -1.03
N LYS A 41 -0.67 3.74 -0.90
CA LYS A 41 0.50 3.69 0.01
C LYS A 41 0.07 3.58 1.47
N LEU A 42 -0.99 4.28 1.87
CA LEU A 42 -1.53 4.22 3.21
C LEU A 42 -2.13 2.85 3.51
N LEU A 43 -2.93 2.32 2.58
CA LEU A 43 -3.58 1.02 2.72
C LEU A 43 -2.56 -0.13 2.78
N ALA A 44 -1.59 -0.14 1.85
CA ALA A 44 -0.52 -1.13 1.84
C ALA A 44 0.37 -1.04 3.10
N GLY A 45 0.72 0.18 3.53
CA GLY A 45 1.48 0.39 4.76
C GLY A 45 0.72 -0.05 6.01
N THR A 46 -0.59 0.23 6.08
CA THR A 46 -1.45 -0.23 7.18
C THR A 46 -1.54 -1.76 7.20
N PHE A 47 -1.74 -2.39 6.05
CA PHE A 47 -1.76 -3.84 5.94
C PHE A 47 -0.42 -4.45 6.39
N ALA A 48 0.70 -3.93 5.90
CA ALA A 48 2.03 -4.37 6.31
C ALA A 48 2.24 -4.22 7.84
N ALA A 49 1.88 -3.07 8.42
CA ALA A 49 2.01 -2.84 9.85
C ALA A 49 1.10 -3.77 10.68
N THR A 50 -0.08 -4.12 10.17
CA THR A 50 -0.99 -5.06 10.83
C THR A 50 -0.42 -6.47 10.84
N LEU A 51 0.14 -6.94 9.71
CA LEU A 51 0.80 -8.25 9.62
C LEU A 51 2.01 -8.38 10.54
N GLN A 52 2.68 -7.28 10.82
CA GLN A 52 3.87 -7.23 11.69
C GLN A 52 3.53 -6.90 13.15
N CYS A 53 2.26 -6.66 13.48
CA CYS A 53 1.88 -6.25 14.82
C CYS A 53 2.00 -7.38 15.84
N GLU A 54 2.80 -7.17 16.89
CA GLU A 54 3.03 -8.15 17.96
C GLU A 54 1.77 -8.46 18.79
N ALA A 55 0.80 -7.53 18.83
CA ALA A 55 -0.45 -7.74 19.54
C ALA A 55 -1.43 -8.68 18.81
N GLY A 56 -1.17 -8.94 17.53
CA GLY A 56 -2.11 -9.67 16.66
C GLY A 56 -3.38 -8.86 16.35
N GLY A 57 -4.33 -9.51 15.67
CA GLY A 57 -5.61 -8.89 15.31
C GLY A 57 -5.59 -8.20 13.94
N THR A 58 -6.70 -7.56 13.59
CA THR A 58 -6.94 -6.97 12.27
C THR A 58 -6.63 -5.48 12.18
N GLU A 59 -6.07 -4.89 13.24
CA GLU A 59 -5.64 -3.49 13.30
C GLU A 59 -4.25 -3.41 13.94
N PRO A 60 -3.36 -2.51 13.46
CA PRO A 60 -2.08 -2.30 14.11
C PRO A 60 -2.29 -1.63 15.47
N CYS A 61 -1.70 -2.17 16.54
CA CYS A 61 -1.90 -1.64 17.90
C CYS A 61 -1.23 -0.26 18.12
N GLN A 62 -0.33 0.16 17.24
CA GLN A 62 0.43 1.43 17.26
C GLN A 62 1.30 1.64 18.50
N LYS A 63 1.41 0.66 19.39
CA LYS A 63 2.13 0.74 20.67
C LYS A 63 3.33 -0.17 20.75
N CYS A 64 3.30 -1.36 20.13
CA CYS A 64 4.41 -2.30 20.12
C CYS A 64 5.59 -1.77 19.31
N ASP A 65 6.76 -2.35 19.48
CA ASP A 65 7.97 -1.88 18.81
C ASP A 65 7.91 -2.07 17.29
N SER A 66 7.29 -3.14 16.82
CA SER A 66 7.05 -3.38 15.41
C SER A 66 6.18 -2.28 14.79
N CYS A 67 5.04 -1.94 15.41
CA CYS A 67 4.19 -0.84 14.93
C CYS A 67 4.90 0.52 14.93
N LYS A 68 5.68 0.82 15.97
CA LYS A 68 6.47 2.07 16.03
C LYS A 68 7.46 2.16 14.88
N LYS A 69 8.18 1.07 14.60
CA LYS A 69 9.11 0.98 13.47
C LYS A 69 8.39 1.09 12.12
N ALA A 70 7.23 0.45 11.95
CA ALA A 70 6.42 0.56 10.74
C ALA A 70 5.96 2.00 10.48
N ILE A 71 5.47 2.69 11.51
CA ILE A 71 5.09 4.12 11.45
C ILE A 71 6.30 4.99 11.13
N GLY A 72 7.45 4.72 11.75
CA GLY A 72 8.72 5.41 11.50
C GLY A 72 9.38 5.08 10.17
N LYS A 73 8.80 4.16 9.36
CA LYS A 73 9.34 3.68 8.08
C LYS A 73 10.76 3.09 8.17
N ASN A 74 11.08 2.50 9.32
CA ASN A 74 12.38 1.87 9.59
C ASN A 74 12.25 0.43 10.12
N HIS A 75 11.13 -0.23 9.80
CA HIS A 75 10.93 -1.64 10.14
C HIS A 75 11.81 -2.53 9.24
N PRO A 76 12.68 -3.39 9.79
CA PRO A 76 13.63 -4.18 8.98
C PRO A 76 12.95 -5.20 8.06
N ASP A 77 11.75 -5.66 8.42
CA ASP A 77 11.00 -6.66 7.65
C ASP A 77 9.87 -6.02 6.80
N ILE A 78 9.83 -4.69 6.68
CA ILE A 78 8.99 -3.95 5.74
C ILE A 78 9.91 -3.14 4.82
N ILE A 79 10.17 -3.67 3.66
CA ILE A 79 11.10 -3.10 2.69
C ILE A 79 10.33 -2.26 1.68
N MET A 80 10.57 -0.95 1.69
CA MET A 80 10.11 -0.06 0.63
C MET A 80 11.14 -0.07 -0.48
N VAL A 81 10.79 -0.67 -1.62
CA VAL A 81 11.68 -0.70 -2.78
C VAL A 81 11.86 0.72 -3.32
N THR A 82 13.11 1.14 -3.42
CA THR A 82 13.49 2.46 -3.93
C THR A 82 14.13 2.32 -5.31
N HIS A 83 14.10 3.38 -6.10
CA HIS A 83 14.76 3.46 -7.40
C HIS A 83 15.52 4.78 -7.54
N GLU A 84 16.65 4.74 -8.23
CA GLU A 84 17.54 5.91 -8.40
C GLU A 84 17.00 6.87 -9.48
N LYS A 85 16.46 6.31 -10.57
CA LYS A 85 16.00 7.10 -11.71
C LYS A 85 14.50 7.37 -11.60
N PRO A 86 14.08 8.64 -11.69
CA PRO A 86 12.66 8.95 -11.77
C PRO A 86 12.04 8.26 -13.00
N GLY A 87 10.91 7.60 -12.80
CA GLY A 87 10.13 7.01 -13.90
C GLY A 87 10.59 5.63 -14.40
N THR A 88 11.55 4.97 -13.74
CA THR A 88 11.97 3.62 -14.13
C THR A 88 12.47 2.83 -12.93
N ILE A 89 11.99 1.60 -12.78
CA ILE A 89 12.52 0.62 -11.85
C ILE A 89 13.24 -0.47 -12.65
N THR A 90 14.53 -0.59 -12.44
CA THR A 90 15.42 -1.47 -13.20
C THR A 90 15.41 -2.90 -12.65
N ILE A 91 15.91 -3.85 -13.45
CA ILE A 91 16.09 -5.24 -13.02
C ILE A 91 17.08 -5.36 -11.86
N ASP A 92 18.13 -4.54 -11.83
CA ASP A 92 19.14 -4.61 -10.77
C ASP A 92 18.57 -4.13 -9.45
N GLU A 93 17.76 -3.07 -9.43
CA GLU A 93 17.05 -2.60 -8.24
C GLU A 93 16.11 -3.67 -7.65
N ILE A 94 15.40 -4.43 -8.52
CA ILE A 94 14.53 -5.54 -8.08
C ILE A 94 15.36 -6.73 -7.59
N ARG A 95 16.48 -7.04 -8.26
CA ARG A 95 17.36 -8.14 -7.81
C ARG A 95 17.96 -7.85 -6.45
N ASP A 96 18.50 -6.67 -6.26
CA ASP A 96 19.23 -6.32 -5.04
C ASP A 96 18.30 -6.17 -3.84
N GLN A 97 17.13 -5.51 -4.03
CA GLN A 97 16.23 -5.19 -2.92
C GLN A 97 15.17 -6.26 -2.64
N VAL A 98 14.86 -7.13 -3.61
CA VAL A 98 13.83 -8.17 -3.44
C VAL A 98 14.39 -9.56 -3.61
N ILE A 99 14.95 -9.89 -4.79
CA ILE A 99 15.28 -11.29 -5.14
C ILE A 99 16.42 -11.84 -4.29
N HIS A 100 17.48 -11.08 -4.06
CA HIS A 100 18.60 -11.53 -3.22
C HIS A 100 18.29 -11.49 -1.73
N ASP A 101 17.33 -10.65 -1.32
CA ASP A 101 16.95 -10.46 0.07
C ASP A 101 15.83 -11.41 0.53
N VAL A 102 15.01 -11.92 -0.40
CA VAL A 102 13.82 -12.70 -0.05
C VAL A 102 14.13 -14.04 0.63
N ASP A 103 15.28 -14.63 0.37
CA ASP A 103 15.71 -15.88 1.00
C ASP A 103 16.18 -15.69 2.45
N ILE A 104 16.42 -14.45 2.87
CA ILE A 104 16.78 -14.11 4.25
C ILE A 104 15.50 -14.04 5.08
N ARG A 105 15.41 -14.85 6.13
CA ARG A 105 14.23 -14.86 7.02
C ARG A 105 14.01 -13.52 7.70
N PRO A 106 12.76 -13.16 8.02
CA PRO A 106 12.45 -11.94 8.76
C PRO A 106 13.13 -11.90 10.14
N TYR A 107 13.46 -10.69 10.60
CA TYR A 107 14.17 -10.47 11.87
C TYR A 107 13.25 -10.41 13.07
N TYR A 108 12.10 -9.77 12.93
CA TYR A 108 11.20 -9.42 14.05
C TYR A 108 9.87 -10.15 14.02
N SER A 109 9.34 -10.41 12.85
CA SER A 109 7.93 -10.74 12.68
C SER A 109 7.76 -11.95 11.77
N PRO A 110 6.57 -12.55 11.70
CA PRO A 110 6.37 -13.74 10.88
C PRO A 110 6.49 -13.50 9.37
N TYR A 111 6.37 -12.24 8.93
CA TYR A 111 6.38 -11.90 7.51
C TYR A 111 7.54 -10.97 7.14
N LYS A 112 8.00 -11.10 5.89
CA LYS A 112 8.91 -10.18 5.21
C LYS A 112 8.16 -9.55 4.06
N ILE A 113 7.95 -8.23 4.11
CA ILE A 113 7.01 -7.54 3.25
C ILE A 113 7.77 -6.56 2.34
N TYR A 114 7.57 -6.70 1.04
CA TYR A 114 8.13 -5.81 0.02
C TYR A 114 7.04 -4.94 -0.55
N ILE A 115 7.21 -3.62 -0.49
CA ILE A 115 6.29 -2.66 -1.07
C ILE A 115 6.98 -1.99 -2.26
N ILE A 116 6.49 -2.28 -3.46
CA ILE A 116 6.98 -1.70 -4.71
C ILE A 116 5.99 -0.62 -5.13
N ALA A 117 6.29 0.62 -4.77
CA ALA A 117 5.51 1.76 -5.21
C ALA A 117 5.77 2.03 -6.70
N ASP A 118 4.72 2.52 -7.39
CA ASP A 118 4.78 2.82 -8.82
C ASP A 118 5.29 1.63 -9.66
N ALA A 119 4.74 0.43 -9.36
CA ALA A 119 5.17 -0.85 -9.94
C ALA A 119 5.03 -0.91 -11.47
N ASP A 120 4.18 -0.08 -12.06
CA ASP A 120 4.07 0.12 -13.52
C ASP A 120 5.32 0.74 -14.15
N LEU A 121 6.22 1.30 -13.35
CA LEU A 121 7.53 1.81 -13.81
C LEU A 121 8.61 0.71 -13.91
N MET A 122 8.33 -0.51 -13.45
CA MET A 122 9.25 -1.63 -13.65
C MET A 122 9.43 -1.94 -15.14
N THR A 123 10.69 -2.03 -15.56
CA THR A 123 11.00 -2.52 -16.91
C THR A 123 10.46 -3.92 -17.10
N PRO A 124 10.15 -4.36 -18.35
CA PRO A 124 9.74 -5.76 -18.61
C PRO A 124 10.73 -6.78 -18.06
N GLN A 125 12.02 -6.47 -18.07
CA GLN A 125 13.07 -7.34 -17.52
C GLN A 125 12.97 -7.44 -16.00
N ALA A 126 12.71 -6.32 -15.29
CA ALA A 126 12.49 -6.28 -13.85
C ALA A 126 11.25 -7.10 -13.45
N GLN A 127 10.16 -6.92 -14.19
CA GLN A 127 8.93 -7.68 -13.97
C GLN A 127 9.13 -9.19 -14.18
N ASN A 128 9.81 -9.59 -15.27
CA ASN A 128 10.12 -10.99 -15.52
C ASN A 128 11.04 -11.60 -14.45
N ALA A 129 12.01 -10.84 -13.95
CA ALA A 129 12.87 -11.30 -12.87
C ALA A 129 12.09 -11.55 -11.57
N LEU A 130 11.07 -10.71 -11.27
CA LEU A 130 10.23 -10.85 -10.09
C LEU A 130 9.26 -12.04 -10.17
N LEU A 131 8.90 -12.50 -11.37
CA LEU A 131 7.92 -13.58 -11.57
C LEU A 131 8.27 -14.85 -10.79
N LYS A 132 9.52 -15.28 -10.79
CA LYS A 132 9.93 -16.48 -10.06
C LYS A 132 9.62 -16.36 -8.57
N THR A 133 9.89 -15.21 -7.97
CA THR A 133 9.59 -14.96 -6.56
C THR A 133 8.09 -14.90 -6.27
N ILE A 134 7.29 -14.42 -7.24
CA ILE A 134 5.82 -14.41 -7.12
C ILE A 134 5.23 -15.82 -7.26
N GLU A 135 5.82 -16.68 -8.10
CA GLU A 135 5.36 -18.05 -8.35
C GLU A 135 5.72 -19.01 -7.23
N GLU A 136 6.94 -18.89 -6.69
CA GLU A 136 7.49 -19.76 -5.66
C GLU A 136 8.02 -18.92 -4.48
N PRO A 137 7.16 -18.16 -3.80
CA PRO A 137 7.60 -17.33 -2.68
C PRO A 137 7.93 -18.17 -1.44
N PRO A 138 8.91 -17.77 -0.62
CA PRO A 138 9.02 -18.29 0.73
C PRO A 138 7.74 -18.05 1.53
N GLU A 139 7.39 -18.93 2.44
CA GLU A 139 6.12 -18.88 3.22
C GLU A 139 5.90 -17.56 3.97
N TYR A 140 6.98 -16.88 4.33
CA TYR A 140 6.97 -15.61 5.04
C TYR A 140 6.95 -14.38 4.13
N ALA A 141 7.13 -14.54 2.82
CA ALA A 141 7.26 -13.41 1.90
C ALA A 141 5.89 -12.88 1.44
N VAL A 142 5.72 -11.57 1.47
CA VAL A 142 4.55 -10.87 0.94
C VAL A 142 5.01 -9.71 0.06
N ILE A 143 4.51 -9.66 -1.18
CA ILE A 143 4.86 -8.64 -2.16
C ILE A 143 3.63 -7.77 -2.44
N LEU A 144 3.74 -6.47 -2.22
CA LEU A 144 2.70 -5.49 -2.44
C LEU A 144 3.10 -4.57 -3.60
N LEU A 145 2.44 -4.72 -4.73
CA LEU A 145 2.65 -3.90 -5.93
C LEU A 145 1.63 -2.77 -5.93
N LEU A 146 2.08 -1.52 -5.95
CA LEU A 146 1.22 -0.35 -6.02
C LEU A 146 1.34 0.27 -7.40
N THR A 147 0.24 0.46 -8.11
CA THR A 147 0.26 1.02 -9.46
C THR A 147 -0.87 2.01 -9.70
N ASN A 148 -0.60 3.01 -10.53
CA ASN A 148 -1.62 3.90 -11.07
C ASN A 148 -2.14 3.41 -12.44
N ASN A 149 -1.39 2.50 -13.08
CA ASN A 149 -1.71 1.97 -14.39
C ASN A 149 -1.50 0.45 -14.43
N ILE A 150 -2.59 -0.30 -14.25
CA ILE A 150 -2.53 -1.77 -14.31
C ILE A 150 -1.99 -2.30 -15.64
N GLY A 151 -2.21 -1.57 -16.75
CA GLY A 151 -1.71 -1.93 -18.08
C GLY A 151 -0.18 -1.89 -18.21
N GLY A 152 0.52 -1.22 -17.29
CA GLY A 152 1.98 -1.22 -17.19
C GLY A 152 2.56 -2.51 -16.58
N LEU A 153 1.72 -3.34 -15.96
CA LEU A 153 2.14 -4.63 -15.43
C LEU A 153 1.87 -5.75 -16.45
N LEU A 154 2.82 -6.66 -16.57
CA LEU A 154 2.69 -7.82 -17.45
C LEU A 154 1.48 -8.68 -17.05
N PRO A 155 0.73 -9.24 -18.00
CA PRO A 155 -0.39 -10.15 -17.71
C PRO A 155 0.01 -11.35 -16.85
N THR A 156 1.26 -11.80 -16.96
CA THR A 156 1.84 -12.89 -16.17
C THR A 156 1.96 -12.54 -14.69
N ILE A 157 2.25 -11.26 -14.34
CA ILE A 157 2.21 -10.77 -12.95
C ILE A 157 0.77 -10.64 -12.48
N GLN A 158 -0.08 -10.00 -13.30
CA GLN A 158 -1.48 -9.75 -12.93
C GLN A 158 -2.26 -11.04 -12.62
N SER A 159 -1.99 -12.13 -13.35
CA SER A 159 -2.67 -13.41 -13.16
C SER A 159 -2.28 -14.16 -11.88
N ARG A 160 -1.20 -13.75 -11.21
CA ARG A 160 -0.65 -14.40 -10.01
C ARG A 160 -0.81 -13.59 -8.73
N CYS A 161 -1.33 -12.40 -8.84
CA CYS A 161 -1.52 -11.51 -7.70
C CYS A 161 -3.01 -11.31 -7.39
N VAL A 162 -3.33 -11.13 -6.13
CA VAL A 162 -4.67 -10.65 -5.72
C VAL A 162 -4.78 -9.18 -6.08
N ARG A 163 -5.71 -8.86 -6.96
CA ARG A 163 -5.92 -7.49 -7.41
C ARG A 163 -6.94 -6.78 -6.52
N LEU A 164 -6.58 -5.59 -6.05
CA LEU A 164 -7.38 -4.72 -5.21
C LEU A 164 -7.51 -3.35 -5.90
N ASP A 165 -8.69 -3.08 -6.43
CA ASP A 165 -9.00 -1.87 -7.20
C ASP A 165 -9.56 -0.78 -6.28
N LEU A 166 -8.72 0.21 -5.95
CA LEU A 166 -9.13 1.39 -5.17
C LEU A 166 -9.94 2.32 -6.08
N LYS A 167 -11.23 2.39 -5.79
CA LYS A 167 -12.17 3.28 -6.50
C LYS A 167 -12.08 4.71 -5.97
N VAL A 168 -12.62 5.63 -6.72
CA VAL A 168 -12.82 7.01 -6.23
C VAL A 168 -13.78 7.00 -5.04
N VAL A 169 -13.49 7.83 -4.05
CA VAL A 169 -14.31 7.98 -2.85
C VAL A 169 -15.43 8.99 -3.13
N ASP A 170 -16.60 8.75 -2.56
CA ASP A 170 -17.73 9.68 -2.66
C ASP A 170 -17.37 11.07 -2.12
N ASP A 171 -17.77 12.13 -2.87
CA ASP A 171 -17.44 13.52 -2.51
C ASP A 171 -17.96 13.91 -1.13
N GLY A 172 -19.10 13.37 -0.70
CA GLY A 172 -19.63 13.59 0.63
C GLY A 172 -18.73 13.02 1.73
N LEU A 173 -18.12 11.85 1.50
CA LEU A 173 -17.14 11.27 2.43
C LEU A 173 -15.84 12.09 2.43
N VAL A 174 -15.41 12.59 1.27
CA VAL A 174 -14.23 13.49 1.17
C VAL A 174 -14.48 14.76 1.95
N LYS A 175 -15.64 15.43 1.72
CA LYS A 175 -16.05 16.62 2.45
C LYS A 175 -16.05 16.40 3.96
N LYS A 176 -16.69 15.32 4.41
CA LYS A 176 -16.74 14.97 5.82
C LYS A 176 -15.34 14.82 6.42
N TYR A 177 -14.43 14.16 5.71
CA TYR A 177 -13.04 14.01 6.13
C TYR A 177 -12.33 15.35 6.30
N LEU A 178 -12.48 16.27 5.32
CA LEU A 178 -11.86 17.60 5.39
C LEU A 178 -12.36 18.40 6.60
N MET A 179 -13.67 18.32 6.89
CA MET A 179 -14.25 19.00 8.04
C MET A 179 -13.81 18.41 9.39
N GLU A 180 -13.86 17.08 9.53
CA GLU A 180 -13.61 16.40 10.80
C GLU A 180 -12.11 16.30 11.16
N HIS A 181 -11.25 16.12 10.17
CA HIS A 181 -9.82 15.87 10.40
C HIS A 181 -8.90 17.05 10.10
N LEU A 182 -9.30 17.94 9.19
CA LEU A 182 -8.51 19.11 8.81
C LEU A 182 -9.17 20.43 9.23
N HIS A 183 -10.37 20.35 9.85
CA HIS A 183 -11.13 21.51 10.33
C HIS A 183 -11.44 22.56 9.24
N VAL A 184 -11.52 22.10 7.98
CA VAL A 184 -11.85 22.96 6.85
C VAL A 184 -13.32 23.43 6.97
N PRO A 185 -13.63 24.72 6.76
CA PRO A 185 -15.00 25.21 6.76
C PRO A 185 -15.88 24.50 5.72
N ASP A 186 -17.18 24.33 6.01
CA ASP A 186 -18.14 23.57 5.20
C ASP A 186 -18.12 23.96 3.72
N TYR A 187 -18.19 25.26 3.43
CA TYR A 187 -18.20 25.79 2.05
C TYR A 187 -16.90 25.48 1.30
N GLN A 188 -15.76 25.55 1.99
CA GLN A 188 -14.46 25.27 1.41
C GLN A 188 -14.27 23.76 1.20
N ALA A 189 -14.69 22.94 2.18
CA ALA A 189 -14.62 21.49 2.10
C ALA A 189 -15.46 20.94 0.92
N GLU A 190 -16.56 21.58 0.57
CA GLU A 190 -17.38 21.23 -0.59
C GLU A 190 -16.65 21.51 -1.91
N ILE A 191 -15.99 22.65 -2.01
CA ILE A 191 -15.19 23.03 -3.19
C ILE A 191 -14.01 22.06 -3.35
N ASP A 192 -13.25 21.85 -2.28
CA ASP A 192 -12.06 20.99 -2.28
C ASP A 192 -12.41 19.53 -2.57
N ALA A 193 -13.54 19.01 -2.05
CA ALA A 193 -14.03 17.68 -2.34
C ALA A 193 -14.38 17.51 -3.82
N SER A 194 -15.13 18.45 -4.39
CA SER A 194 -15.48 18.41 -5.82
C SER A 194 -14.26 18.52 -6.72
N PHE A 195 -13.28 19.36 -6.36
CA PHE A 195 -12.03 19.51 -7.11
C PHE A 195 -11.17 18.24 -7.05
N ALA A 196 -11.19 17.54 -5.92
CA ALA A 196 -10.41 16.33 -5.67
C ALA A 196 -10.90 15.10 -6.46
N GLN A 197 -12.14 15.13 -6.96
CA GLN A 197 -12.74 14.03 -7.75
C GLN A 197 -12.59 12.67 -7.05
N GLY A 198 -12.93 12.62 -5.76
CA GLY A 198 -12.87 11.39 -4.96
C GLY A 198 -11.45 10.94 -4.53
N SER A 199 -10.43 11.78 -4.73
CA SER A 199 -9.07 11.53 -4.25
C SER A 199 -8.83 12.25 -2.92
N ILE A 200 -8.78 11.49 -1.82
CA ILE A 200 -8.48 12.06 -0.48
C ILE A 200 -7.10 12.76 -0.46
N GLY A 201 -6.12 12.23 -1.19
CA GLY A 201 -4.79 12.85 -1.29
C GLY A 201 -4.86 14.24 -1.91
N ARG A 202 -5.54 14.39 -3.05
CA ARG A 202 -5.73 15.69 -3.72
C ARG A 202 -6.54 16.66 -2.86
N ALA A 203 -7.60 16.17 -2.21
CA ALA A 203 -8.40 16.99 -1.31
C ALA A 203 -7.57 17.57 -0.16
N LYS A 204 -6.71 16.73 0.42
CA LYS A 204 -5.79 17.14 1.49
C LYS A 204 -4.77 18.17 1.00
N GLU A 205 -4.17 17.95 -0.17
CA GLU A 205 -3.22 18.91 -0.78
C GLU A 205 -3.90 20.24 -1.06
N ALA A 206 -5.11 20.26 -1.63
CA ALA A 206 -5.87 21.47 -1.88
C ALA A 206 -6.14 22.25 -0.58
N ALA A 207 -6.59 21.58 0.47
CA ALA A 207 -6.85 22.18 1.76
C ALA A 207 -5.60 22.74 2.47
N THR A 208 -4.42 22.10 2.28
CA THR A 208 -3.17 22.54 2.92
C THR A 208 -2.38 23.56 2.09
N SER A 209 -2.67 23.72 0.80
CA SER A 209 -1.96 24.67 -0.08
C SER A 209 -2.49 26.10 0.03
N GLN A 210 -3.50 26.34 0.86
CA GLN A 210 -4.14 27.64 1.04
C GLN A 210 -3.74 28.34 2.36
N GLU A 211 -2.85 27.74 3.15
CA GLU A 211 -2.16 28.37 4.28
C GLU A 211 -0.82 28.99 3.82
#